data_a3081aa70aa251ae0c9c731863229f8a
#
_entry.id   a3081aa70aa251ae0c9c731863229f8a
#
_cell.length_a   1.000
_cell.length_b   1.000
_cell.length_c   1.000
_cell.angle_alpha   90.00
_cell.angle_beta   90.00
_cell.angle_gamma   90.00
#
_symmetry.space_group_name_H-M   'P 1'
#
loop_
_entity.id
_entity.type
_entity.pdbx_description
1 polymer ?
#
loop_
_entity_poly.entity_id
_entity_poly.type
_entity_poly.pdbx_seq_one_letter_code
_entity_poly.pdbx_strand_id
1 'polypeptide(L)'
;YFVKSWDYKLLGFIPTNIHFMGTEKPVIESIADYLSNDGILYIWGSDKFGRDMFSRILYGSRISLSIGLVAILITFTIGLFLGGFAGYYGGWTDEILMRITEILMSIPSFYLIISLSSILPSALDPTIRYLFIIIILSFIGWPGMTRVIRGMTLGIKQTEFIEAAVALGYPPRRIIWKHLIPNTTT
;
A
#
# COMPACT_ATOMS: atom_id res chain seq x y z
N TYR A 1 20.02 25.09 14.01
CA TYR A 1 21.21 24.24 13.98
C TYR A 1 20.82 22.92 13.36
N PHE A 2 21.51 22.55 12.27
CA PHE A 2 21.31 21.28 11.58
C PHE A 2 22.50 20.38 11.92
N VAL A 3 22.25 19.18 12.41
CA VAL A 3 23.32 18.23 12.76
C VAL A 3 23.28 17.04 11.83
N LYS A 4 24.45 16.71 11.27
CA LYS A 4 24.67 15.58 10.39
C LYS A 4 24.76 14.30 11.22
N SER A 5 23.83 13.34 11.04
CA SER A 5 23.88 12.09 11.78
C SER A 5 24.00 10.82 10.94
N TRP A 6 23.36 10.74 9.79
CA TRP A 6 23.33 9.54 8.94
C TRP A 6 23.26 9.94 7.46
N ASP A 7 23.89 9.16 6.59
CA ASP A 7 23.84 9.40 5.15
C ASP A 7 22.63 8.69 4.51
N TYR A 8 21.51 9.39 4.41
CA TYR A 8 20.34 8.90 3.69
C TYR A 8 19.64 9.97 2.85
N LYS A 9 18.83 9.56 1.87
CA LYS A 9 18.17 10.47 0.94
C LYS A 9 16.65 10.43 1.12
N LEU A 10 16.02 11.57 1.45
CA LEU A 10 14.56 11.72 1.44
C LEU A 10 14.06 11.67 -0.01
N LEU A 11 13.01 10.87 -0.28
CA LEU A 11 12.48 10.66 -1.63
C LEU A 11 13.51 10.14 -2.66
N GLY A 12 14.67 9.61 -2.19
CA GLY A 12 15.71 9.07 -3.05
C GLY A 12 16.70 10.10 -3.63
N PHE A 13 16.44 11.41 -3.54
CA PHE A 13 17.27 12.47 -4.13
C PHE A 13 17.64 13.60 -3.19
N ILE A 14 16.92 13.84 -2.10
CA ILE A 14 17.26 14.88 -1.12
C ILE A 14 18.15 14.29 -0.04
N PRO A 15 19.42 14.70 0.10
CA PRO A 15 20.27 14.26 1.21
C PRO A 15 19.70 14.78 2.52
N THR A 16 19.34 13.88 3.44
CA THR A 16 18.70 14.19 4.72
C THR A 16 19.48 13.62 5.90
N ASN A 17 20.77 13.81 5.88
CA ASN A 17 21.63 13.58 7.03
C ASN A 17 21.60 14.77 8.03
N ILE A 18 20.58 15.63 7.91
CA ILE A 18 20.44 16.87 8.66
C ILE A 18 19.21 16.76 9.55
N HIS A 19 19.40 16.77 10.87
CA HIS A 19 18.30 16.85 11.84
C HIS A 19 17.94 18.30 12.12
N PHE A 20 16.65 18.58 12.19
CA PHE A 20 16.15 19.90 12.53
C PHE A 20 16.10 20.03 14.05
N MET A 21 17.17 20.51 14.61
CA MET A 21 17.43 20.75 16.04
C MET A 21 17.45 19.49 16.95
N GLY A 22 18.46 19.32 17.76
CA GLY A 22 18.56 18.21 18.69
C GLY A 22 19.83 18.21 19.56
N THR A 23 19.96 17.36 20.58
CA THR A 23 21.20 17.22 21.39
C THR A 23 21.73 15.79 21.40
N GLU A 24 23.06 15.63 21.34
CA GLU A 24 23.73 14.34 21.58
C GLU A 24 23.95 14.04 23.08
N LYS A 25 23.71 15.00 23.98
CA LYS A 25 23.96 14.85 25.42
C LYS A 25 22.65 14.71 26.22
N PRO A 26 22.61 13.76 27.16
CA PRO A 26 21.35 13.33 27.77
C PRO A 26 20.82 14.19 28.92
N VAL A 27 21.43 15.22 29.37
CA VAL A 27 20.89 16.07 30.46
C VAL A 27 21.33 17.51 30.31
N ILE A 28 20.38 18.40 30.18
CA ILE A 28 20.59 19.84 30.13
C ILE A 28 19.91 20.48 31.32
N GLU A 29 20.71 21.07 32.22
CA GLU A 29 20.19 21.75 33.40
C GLU A 29 19.67 23.17 33.13
N SER A 30 20.03 23.78 31.99
CA SER A 30 19.53 25.10 31.62
C SER A 30 19.54 25.38 30.11
N ILE A 31 18.68 26.30 29.64
CA ILE A 31 18.61 26.75 28.23
C ILE A 31 19.94 27.43 27.81
N ALA A 32 20.68 28.01 28.72
CA ALA A 32 21.98 28.63 28.46
C ALA A 32 23.08 27.60 28.13
N ASP A 33 23.05 26.45 28.76
CA ASP A 33 23.90 25.29 28.48
C ASP A 33 23.62 24.69 27.09
N TYR A 34 22.36 24.81 26.67
CA TYR A 34 21.88 24.45 25.36
C TYR A 34 22.53 25.24 24.23
N LEU A 35 22.63 26.54 24.41
CA LEU A 35 23.14 27.48 23.41
C LEU A 35 24.67 27.49 23.34
N SER A 36 25.37 27.05 24.40
CA SER A 36 26.83 27.04 24.50
C SER A 36 27.50 25.72 24.08
N ASN A 37 26.77 24.62 24.03
CA ASN A 37 27.30 23.27 23.81
C ASN A 37 26.59 22.60 22.63
N ASP A 38 26.89 22.86 21.40
CA ASP A 38 26.40 22.16 20.19
C ASP A 38 25.18 21.21 20.39
N GLY A 39 24.25 21.66 21.21
CA GLY A 39 23.09 20.90 21.62
C GLY A 39 22.07 20.77 20.48
N ILE A 40 21.53 19.58 20.25
CA ILE A 40 20.52 19.31 19.24
C ILE A 40 19.13 19.40 19.89
N LEU A 41 18.24 20.29 19.46
CA LEU A 41 16.86 20.42 19.93
C LEU A 41 15.91 19.63 19.02
N TYR A 42 15.29 18.58 19.50
CA TYR A 42 14.27 17.83 18.72
C TYR A 42 12.93 18.58 18.79
N ILE A 43 12.40 19.02 17.64
CA ILE A 43 11.15 19.79 17.58
C ILE A 43 9.97 19.04 18.23
N TRP A 44 9.88 17.72 18.04
CA TRP A 44 8.84 16.88 18.61
C TRP A 44 9.38 15.94 19.70
N GLY A 45 10.50 16.31 20.29
CA GLY A 45 11.17 15.52 21.31
C GLY A 45 11.84 14.26 20.77
N SER A 46 12.39 13.48 21.69
CA SER A 46 13.04 12.19 21.44
C SER A 46 12.19 11.02 21.95
N ASP A 47 12.40 9.84 21.36
CA ASP A 47 11.88 8.60 21.90
C ASP A 47 12.71 8.17 23.14
N LYS A 48 12.28 7.07 23.80
CA LYS A 48 13.00 6.50 24.96
C LYS A 48 14.45 6.07 24.69
N PHE A 49 14.88 6.08 23.44
CA PHE A 49 16.24 5.78 23.01
C PHE A 49 17.00 7.02 22.53
N GLY A 50 16.50 8.22 22.78
CA GLY A 50 17.13 9.48 22.37
C GLY A 50 17.07 9.79 20.88
N ARG A 51 16.21 9.13 20.10
CA ARG A 51 16.11 9.31 18.65
C ARG A 51 15.04 10.34 18.30
N ASP A 52 15.32 11.22 17.32
CA ASP A 52 14.40 12.26 16.87
C ASP A 52 13.06 11.68 16.36
N MET A 53 11.98 12.05 17.02
CA MET A 53 10.62 11.62 16.68
C MET A 53 10.16 12.17 15.31
N PHE A 54 10.49 13.41 14.99
CA PHE A 54 10.08 14.03 13.73
C PHE A 54 10.69 13.33 12.52
N SER A 55 12.00 13.11 12.54
CA SER A 55 12.70 12.38 11.50
C SER A 55 12.15 10.96 11.34
N ARG A 56 11.87 10.27 12.45
CA ARG A 56 11.31 8.91 12.41
C ARG A 56 9.92 8.86 11.79
N ILE A 57 9.06 9.85 12.07
CA ILE A 57 7.73 9.93 11.46
C ILE A 57 7.85 10.16 9.96
N LEU A 58 8.70 11.08 9.52
CA LEU A 58 8.92 11.34 8.09
C LEU A 58 9.43 10.10 7.34
N TYR A 59 10.36 9.36 7.95
CA TYR A 59 10.87 8.13 7.35
C TYR A 59 9.84 7.01 7.35
N GLY A 60 9.18 6.82 8.49
CA GLY A 60 8.13 5.80 8.63
C GLY A 60 6.98 6.06 7.66
N SER A 61 6.56 7.33 7.50
CA SER A 61 5.49 7.68 6.56
C SER A 61 5.86 7.38 5.11
N ARG A 62 7.09 7.65 4.69
CA ARG A 62 7.57 7.31 3.34
C ARG A 62 7.43 5.82 3.05
N ILE A 63 7.91 4.97 3.98
CA ILE A 63 7.82 3.52 3.84
C ILE A 63 6.36 3.08 3.85
N SER A 64 5.57 3.56 4.80
CA SER A 64 4.17 3.19 4.95
C SER A 64 3.32 3.58 3.73
N LEU A 65 3.49 4.80 3.21
CA LEU A 65 2.79 5.28 2.02
C LEU A 65 3.19 4.49 0.76
N SER A 66 4.48 4.18 0.60
CA SER A 66 4.94 3.40 -0.55
C SER A 66 4.42 1.95 -0.51
N ILE A 67 4.39 1.30 0.66
CA ILE A 67 3.77 -0.02 0.83
C ILE A 67 2.30 0.04 0.43
N GLY A 68 1.54 0.99 0.98
CA GLY A 68 0.12 1.14 0.70
C GLY A 68 -0.15 1.36 -0.78
N LEU A 69 0.58 2.28 -1.41
CA LEU A 69 0.39 2.60 -2.82
C LEU A 69 0.69 1.42 -3.74
N VAL A 70 1.80 0.71 -3.52
CA VAL A 70 2.16 -0.46 -4.34
C VAL A 70 1.19 -1.61 -4.08
N ALA A 71 0.80 -1.87 -2.83
CA ALA A 71 -0.16 -2.92 -2.50
C ALA A 71 -1.54 -2.64 -3.13
N ILE A 72 -2.01 -1.38 -3.12
CA ILE A 72 -3.27 -0.99 -3.77
C ILE A 72 -3.18 -1.18 -5.28
N LEU A 73 -2.08 -0.80 -5.93
CA LEU A 73 -1.90 -0.99 -7.37
C LEU A 73 -1.96 -2.48 -7.76
N ILE A 74 -1.31 -3.35 -7.00
CA ILE A 74 -1.36 -4.80 -7.24
C ILE A 74 -2.77 -5.33 -7.00
N THR A 75 -3.38 -4.98 -5.87
CA THR A 75 -4.75 -5.40 -5.49
C THR A 75 -5.76 -4.94 -6.54
N PHE A 76 -5.68 -3.69 -6.98
CA PHE A 76 -6.55 -3.12 -8.01
C PHE A 76 -6.37 -3.86 -9.33
N THR A 77 -5.13 -4.10 -9.75
CA THR A 77 -4.83 -4.81 -10.99
C THR A 77 -5.42 -6.22 -10.98
N ILE A 78 -5.17 -7.00 -9.92
CA ILE A 78 -5.72 -8.35 -9.78
C ILE A 78 -7.24 -8.30 -9.76
N GLY A 79 -7.83 -7.41 -8.96
CA GLY A 79 -9.28 -7.24 -8.85
C GLY A 79 -9.93 -6.86 -10.18
N LEU A 80 -9.29 -5.95 -10.93
CA LEU A 80 -9.78 -5.51 -12.24
C LEU A 80 -9.83 -6.65 -13.25
N PHE A 81 -8.80 -7.47 -13.31
CA PHE A 81 -8.78 -8.64 -14.18
C PHE A 81 -9.81 -9.69 -13.74
N LEU A 82 -9.72 -10.16 -12.50
CA LEU A 82 -10.58 -11.26 -12.03
C LEU A 82 -12.04 -10.83 -11.94
N GLY A 83 -12.32 -9.62 -11.43
CA GLY A 83 -13.67 -9.08 -11.35
C GLY A 83 -14.28 -8.78 -12.72
N GLY A 84 -13.49 -8.21 -13.64
CA GLY A 84 -13.89 -7.98 -15.01
C GLY A 84 -14.23 -9.29 -15.75
N PHE A 85 -13.40 -10.32 -15.62
CA PHE A 85 -13.67 -11.63 -16.17
C PHE A 85 -14.92 -12.30 -15.55
N ALA A 86 -15.03 -12.32 -14.23
CA ALA A 86 -16.17 -12.88 -13.53
C ALA A 86 -17.48 -12.20 -13.95
N GLY A 87 -17.52 -10.86 -13.96
CA GLY A 87 -18.70 -10.10 -14.33
C GLY A 87 -19.07 -10.24 -15.81
N TYR A 88 -18.08 -10.29 -16.72
CA TYR A 88 -18.36 -10.41 -18.14
C TYR A 88 -18.84 -11.80 -18.54
N TYR A 89 -18.10 -12.86 -18.20
CA TYR A 89 -18.44 -14.23 -18.61
C TYR A 89 -19.60 -14.80 -17.81
N GLY A 90 -19.68 -14.49 -16.50
CA GLY A 90 -20.70 -15.03 -15.61
C GLY A 90 -20.60 -16.56 -15.44
N GLY A 91 -21.73 -17.21 -15.07
CA GLY A 91 -21.81 -18.66 -14.96
C GLY A 91 -20.74 -19.27 -14.06
N TRP A 92 -20.15 -20.37 -14.48
CA TRP A 92 -19.14 -21.13 -13.74
C TRP A 92 -17.91 -20.30 -13.35
N THR A 93 -17.46 -19.43 -14.22
CA THR A 93 -16.28 -18.56 -13.96
C THR A 93 -16.56 -17.62 -12.78
N ASP A 94 -17.73 -17.04 -12.77
CA ASP A 94 -18.20 -16.15 -11.72
C ASP A 94 -18.36 -16.92 -10.40
N GLU A 95 -19.05 -18.07 -10.44
CA GLU A 95 -19.31 -18.88 -9.26
C GLU A 95 -18.03 -19.34 -8.57
N ILE A 96 -17.06 -19.88 -9.32
CA ILE A 96 -15.78 -20.33 -8.76
C ILE A 96 -15.00 -19.18 -8.15
N LEU A 97 -14.86 -18.05 -8.88
CA LEU A 97 -14.13 -16.89 -8.39
C LEU A 97 -14.80 -16.30 -7.14
N MET A 98 -16.13 -16.19 -7.13
CA MET A 98 -16.85 -15.69 -5.95
C MET A 98 -16.71 -16.64 -4.76
N ARG A 99 -16.73 -17.94 -4.97
CA ARG A 99 -16.50 -18.91 -3.89
C ARG A 99 -15.10 -18.80 -3.29
N ILE A 100 -14.08 -18.64 -4.12
CA ILE A 100 -12.69 -18.40 -3.64
C ILE A 100 -12.62 -17.11 -2.83
N THR A 101 -13.23 -16.03 -3.31
CA THR A 101 -13.24 -14.76 -2.57
C THR A 101 -13.99 -14.89 -1.24
N GLU A 102 -15.10 -15.66 -1.19
CA GLU A 102 -15.86 -15.93 0.04
C GLU A 102 -15.02 -16.64 1.09
N ILE A 103 -14.33 -17.70 0.69
CA ILE A 103 -13.45 -18.46 1.59
C ILE A 103 -12.35 -17.55 2.16
N LEU A 104 -11.70 -16.78 1.33
CA LEU A 104 -10.63 -15.87 1.78
C LEU A 104 -11.15 -14.76 2.69
N MET A 105 -12.31 -14.19 2.39
CA MET A 105 -12.91 -13.12 3.19
C MET A 105 -13.60 -13.62 4.47
N SER A 106 -13.83 -14.92 4.62
CA SER A 106 -14.35 -15.49 5.87
C SER A 106 -13.33 -15.45 7.00
N ILE A 107 -12.04 -15.34 6.66
CA ILE A 107 -10.97 -15.20 7.64
C ILE A 107 -10.76 -13.71 7.94
N PRO A 108 -10.85 -13.25 9.19
CA PRO A 108 -10.62 -11.86 9.51
C PRO A 108 -9.19 -11.43 9.10
N SER A 109 -9.10 -10.39 8.27
CA SER A 109 -7.85 -9.90 7.66
C SER A 109 -6.76 -9.60 8.70
N PHE A 110 -7.14 -9.10 9.88
CA PHE A 110 -6.23 -8.81 10.97
C PHE A 110 -5.43 -10.06 11.41
N TYR A 111 -6.11 -11.20 11.58
CA TYR A 111 -5.43 -12.45 11.94
C TYR A 111 -4.52 -12.97 10.83
N LEU A 112 -4.94 -12.82 9.57
CA LEU A 112 -4.10 -13.19 8.42
C LEU A 112 -2.83 -12.35 8.38
N ILE A 113 -2.94 -11.03 8.57
CA ILE A 113 -1.77 -10.13 8.57
C ILE A 113 -0.78 -10.54 9.67
N ILE A 114 -1.25 -10.75 10.90
CA ILE A 114 -0.38 -11.15 12.01
C ILE A 114 0.26 -12.51 11.74
N SER A 115 -0.54 -13.50 11.35
CA SER A 115 -0.06 -14.86 11.11
C SER A 115 0.99 -14.90 10.01
N LEU A 116 0.73 -14.28 8.86
CA LEU A 116 1.66 -14.25 7.74
C LEU A 116 2.92 -13.40 8.06
N SER A 117 2.76 -12.31 8.80
CA SER A 117 3.91 -11.50 9.22
C SER A 117 4.80 -12.20 10.24
N SER A 118 4.24 -13.05 11.10
CA SER A 118 5.01 -13.80 12.11
C SER A 118 5.84 -14.93 11.54
N ILE A 119 5.49 -15.42 10.35
CA ILE A 119 6.28 -16.44 9.62
C ILE A 119 7.59 -15.83 9.07
N LEU A 120 7.63 -14.51 8.89
CA LEU A 120 8.81 -13.85 8.34
C LEU A 120 9.98 -13.89 9.35
N PRO A 121 11.14 -14.48 8.98
CA PRO A 121 12.30 -14.49 9.85
C PRO A 121 12.75 -13.08 10.26
N SER A 122 13.13 -12.91 11.52
CA SER A 122 13.62 -11.62 12.04
C SER A 122 14.94 -11.16 11.39
N ALA A 123 15.72 -12.12 10.86
CA ALA A 123 16.99 -11.89 10.20
C ALA A 123 16.89 -11.46 8.73
N LEU A 124 15.67 -11.33 8.17
CA LEU A 124 15.50 -10.88 6.78
C LEU A 124 15.96 -9.44 6.59
N ASP A 125 16.59 -9.20 5.44
CA ASP A 125 16.91 -7.86 4.98
C ASP A 125 15.65 -6.97 4.96
N PRO A 126 15.75 -5.70 5.39
CA PRO A 126 14.61 -4.77 5.41
C PRO A 126 13.90 -4.65 4.06
N THR A 127 14.63 -4.70 2.94
CA THR A 127 14.07 -4.63 1.59
C THR A 127 13.20 -5.84 1.27
N ILE A 128 13.68 -7.02 1.64
CA ILE A 128 12.93 -8.28 1.43
C ILE A 128 11.68 -8.29 2.30
N ARG A 129 11.79 -7.88 3.57
CA ARG A 129 10.64 -7.75 4.47
C ARG A 129 9.59 -6.78 3.93
N TYR A 130 10.02 -5.64 3.39
CA TYR A 130 9.17 -4.67 2.72
C TYR A 130 8.36 -5.30 1.57
N LEU A 131 9.01 -6.07 0.70
CA LEU A 131 8.35 -6.77 -0.41
C LEU A 131 7.34 -7.81 0.09
N PHE A 132 7.67 -8.58 1.12
CA PHE A 132 6.74 -9.55 1.70
C PHE A 132 5.49 -8.88 2.28
N ILE A 133 5.62 -7.74 2.95
CA ILE A 133 4.47 -6.98 3.47
C ILE A 133 3.55 -6.54 2.33
N ILE A 134 4.11 -6.05 1.21
CA ILE A 134 3.32 -5.69 0.03
C ILE A 134 2.56 -6.90 -0.51
N ILE A 135 3.24 -8.05 -0.65
CA ILE A 135 2.61 -9.29 -1.14
C ILE A 135 1.47 -9.73 -0.21
N ILE A 136 1.69 -9.72 1.10
CA ILE A 136 0.69 -10.09 2.10
C ILE A 136 -0.54 -9.18 2.00
N LEU A 137 -0.34 -7.87 1.97
CA LEU A 137 -1.44 -6.90 1.87
C LEU A 137 -2.21 -7.04 0.55
N SER A 138 -1.50 -7.25 -0.55
CA SER A 138 -2.11 -7.47 -1.86
C SER A 138 -2.91 -8.77 -1.89
N PHE A 139 -2.37 -9.85 -1.31
CA PHE A 139 -3.03 -11.15 -1.21
C PHE A 139 -4.33 -11.07 -0.39
N ILE A 140 -4.38 -10.25 0.64
CA ILE A 140 -5.56 -10.08 1.48
C ILE A 140 -6.59 -9.15 0.81
N GLY A 141 -6.13 -8.14 0.06
CA GLY A 141 -6.99 -7.10 -0.51
C GLY A 141 -7.72 -7.48 -1.80
N TRP A 142 -7.13 -8.34 -2.65
CA TRP A 142 -7.68 -8.62 -3.97
C TRP A 142 -9.11 -9.21 -3.99
N PRO A 143 -9.57 -10.04 -3.01
CA PRO A 143 -10.94 -10.57 -3.05
C PRO A 143 -12.00 -9.50 -2.94
N GLY A 144 -11.80 -8.51 -2.06
CA GLY A 144 -12.71 -7.38 -1.92
C GLY A 144 -12.78 -6.54 -3.19
N MET A 145 -11.62 -6.21 -3.77
CA MET A 145 -11.55 -5.46 -5.03
C MET A 145 -12.21 -6.21 -6.19
N THR A 146 -11.98 -7.52 -6.29
CA THR A 146 -12.61 -8.38 -7.31
C THR A 146 -14.13 -8.31 -7.25
N ARG A 147 -14.73 -8.33 -6.06
CA ARG A 147 -16.19 -8.21 -5.88
C ARG A 147 -16.71 -6.85 -6.32
N VAL A 148 -16.01 -5.77 -5.97
CA VAL A 148 -16.41 -4.42 -6.37
C VAL A 148 -16.39 -4.30 -7.89
N ILE A 149 -15.29 -4.67 -8.53
CA ILE A 149 -15.14 -4.60 -9.99
C ILE A 149 -16.15 -5.52 -10.71
N ARG A 150 -16.41 -6.71 -10.18
CA ARG A 150 -17.46 -7.59 -10.69
C ARG A 150 -18.83 -6.93 -10.68
N GLY A 151 -19.20 -6.29 -9.56
CA GLY A 151 -20.46 -5.56 -9.45
C GLY A 151 -20.59 -4.45 -10.49
N MET A 152 -19.54 -3.64 -10.65
CA MET A 152 -19.48 -2.60 -11.67
C MET A 152 -19.59 -3.19 -13.09
N THR A 153 -18.86 -4.28 -13.39
CA THR A 153 -18.89 -4.96 -14.68
C THR A 153 -20.26 -5.48 -15.05
N LEU A 154 -21.00 -6.04 -14.08
CA LEU A 154 -22.38 -6.51 -14.29
C LEU A 154 -23.30 -5.35 -14.62
N GLY A 155 -23.17 -4.20 -13.97
CA GLY A 155 -23.96 -3.00 -14.29
C GLY A 155 -23.64 -2.45 -15.68
N ILE A 156 -22.36 -2.31 -16.00
CA ILE A 156 -21.93 -1.77 -17.30
C ILE A 156 -22.30 -2.72 -18.45
N LYS A 157 -22.26 -4.04 -18.24
CA LYS A 157 -22.62 -5.04 -19.27
C LYS A 157 -24.07 -4.89 -19.77
N GLN A 158 -24.95 -4.33 -18.96
CA GLN A 158 -26.36 -4.10 -19.31
C GLN A 158 -26.60 -2.74 -20.00
N THR A 159 -25.56 -2.00 -20.31
CA THR A 159 -25.71 -0.70 -21.00
C THR A 159 -25.83 -0.86 -22.50
N GLU A 160 -26.61 0.03 -23.12
CA GLU A 160 -26.90 0.01 -24.55
C GLU A 160 -25.66 -0.03 -25.44
N PHE A 161 -24.59 0.66 -25.05
CA PHE A 161 -23.36 0.70 -25.86
C PHE A 161 -22.59 -0.64 -25.83
N ILE A 162 -22.70 -1.41 -24.74
CA ILE A 162 -22.12 -2.76 -24.69
C ILE A 162 -22.97 -3.74 -25.51
N GLU A 163 -24.30 -3.65 -25.40
CA GLU A 163 -25.23 -4.44 -26.21
C GLU A 163 -25.03 -4.18 -27.72
N ALA A 164 -24.87 -2.92 -28.10
CA ALA A 164 -24.53 -2.55 -29.46
C ALA A 164 -23.18 -3.12 -29.93
N ALA A 165 -22.15 -3.11 -29.05
CA ALA A 165 -20.85 -3.70 -29.39
C ALA A 165 -20.93 -5.23 -29.57
N VAL A 166 -21.75 -5.91 -28.76
CA VAL A 166 -22.03 -7.35 -28.93
C VAL A 166 -22.77 -7.61 -30.24
N ALA A 167 -23.82 -6.83 -30.54
CA ALA A 167 -24.58 -6.94 -31.75
C ALA A 167 -23.73 -6.72 -33.03
N LEU A 168 -22.71 -5.85 -32.94
CA LEU A 168 -21.73 -5.64 -34.02
C LEU A 168 -20.69 -6.76 -34.15
N GLY A 169 -20.79 -7.81 -33.31
CA GLY A 169 -19.89 -8.96 -33.35
C GLY A 169 -18.48 -8.72 -32.79
N TYR A 170 -18.29 -7.73 -31.93
CA TYR A 170 -16.97 -7.50 -31.32
C TYR A 170 -16.57 -8.68 -30.43
N PRO A 171 -15.31 -9.15 -30.53
CA PRO A 171 -14.84 -10.26 -29.70
C PRO A 171 -14.81 -9.86 -28.24
N PRO A 172 -15.09 -10.79 -27.30
CA PRO A 172 -15.13 -10.54 -25.85
C PRO A 172 -13.90 -9.78 -25.33
N ARG A 173 -12.70 -10.14 -25.81
CA ARG A 173 -11.46 -9.45 -25.43
C ARG A 173 -11.52 -7.95 -25.72
N ARG A 174 -12.06 -7.56 -26.89
CA ARG A 174 -12.15 -6.14 -27.27
C ARG A 174 -13.17 -5.41 -26.41
N ILE A 175 -14.29 -6.05 -26.07
CA ILE A 175 -15.32 -5.49 -25.21
C ILE A 175 -14.76 -5.27 -23.80
N ILE A 176 -14.10 -6.28 -23.22
CA ILE A 176 -13.53 -6.19 -21.89
C ILE A 176 -12.47 -5.07 -21.82
N TRP A 177 -11.48 -5.10 -22.71
CA TRP A 177 -10.34 -4.18 -22.65
C TRP A 177 -10.66 -2.75 -23.08
N LYS A 178 -11.52 -2.56 -24.07
CA LYS A 178 -11.77 -1.25 -24.67
C LYS A 178 -13.02 -0.56 -24.12
N HIS A 179 -13.97 -1.33 -23.61
CA HIS A 179 -15.25 -0.79 -23.15
C HIS A 179 -15.51 -1.02 -21.65
N LEU A 180 -15.31 -2.22 -21.15
CA LEU A 180 -15.60 -2.52 -19.73
C LEU A 180 -14.56 -1.93 -18.79
N ILE A 181 -13.29 -2.34 -18.92
CA ILE A 181 -12.21 -1.92 -18.01
C ILE A 181 -12.10 -0.40 -17.89
N PRO A 182 -12.07 0.41 -18.97
CA PRO A 182 -12.00 1.86 -18.80
C PRO A 182 -13.21 2.46 -18.08
N ASN A 183 -14.41 1.90 -18.29
CA ASN A 183 -15.62 2.40 -17.64
C ASN A 183 -15.83 1.91 -16.19
N THR A 184 -15.10 0.89 -15.74
CA THR A 184 -15.09 0.49 -14.33
C THR A 184 -14.14 1.34 -13.47
N THR A 185 -13.33 2.20 -14.08
CA THR A 185 -12.37 3.06 -13.40
C THR A 185 -12.82 4.52 -13.31
N THR A 186 -13.96 4.84 -13.91
CA THR A 186 -14.60 6.17 -13.84
C THR A 186 -15.71 6.18 -12.83
#